data_01a3434661552819e95faa6bab96e636
#
_entry.id   01a3434661552819e95faa6bab96e636
#
_cell.length_a   1.000
_cell.length_b   1.000
_cell.length_c   1.000
_cell.angle_alpha   90.00
_cell.angle_beta   90.00
_cell.angle_gamma   90.00
#
_symmetry.space_group_name_H-M   'P 1'
#
loop_
_entity.id
_entity.type
_entity.pdbx_description
1 polymer ?
#
loop_
_entity_poly.entity_id
_entity_poly.type
_entity_poly.pdbx_seq_one_letter_code
_entity_poly.pdbx_strand_id
1 'polypeptide(L)'
;NRDGAEVAREYGARALTAGTGFGLLGHLSQLCRARGGGAERWFERIPLLPEAAALAEAGVVPGGTRRNLDYVRGWTEFDAALEPWQQMLSADAQTSGGLLLCVPSERVSDVVKALVERRTPVAAVVGVIRPAGESLISVRSAAPRD
;
A
#
# COMPACT_ATOMS: atom_id res chain seq x y z
N ASN A 1 -0.18 0.27 -15.70
CA ASN A 1 -1.09 1.19 -14.96
C ASN A 1 -2.31 1.66 -15.77
N ARG A 2 -2.27 1.57 -17.11
CA ARG A 2 -3.38 2.00 -17.97
C ARG A 2 -4.67 1.26 -17.63
N ASP A 3 -4.64 -0.07 -17.67
CA ASP A 3 -5.83 -0.90 -17.41
C ASP A 3 -6.36 -0.73 -15.98
N GLY A 4 -5.45 -0.56 -15.01
CA GLY A 4 -5.84 -0.26 -13.63
C GLY A 4 -6.55 1.09 -13.49
N ALA A 5 -6.12 2.10 -14.23
CA ALA A 5 -6.79 3.42 -14.23
C ALA A 5 -8.16 3.37 -14.92
N GLU A 6 -8.31 2.58 -15.98
CA GLU A 6 -9.59 2.36 -16.66
C GLU A 6 -10.57 1.63 -15.73
N VAL A 7 -10.14 0.55 -15.06
CA VAL A 7 -10.95 -0.18 -14.07
C VAL A 7 -11.33 0.75 -12.90
N ALA A 8 -10.40 1.53 -12.39
CA ALA A 8 -10.68 2.48 -11.30
C ALA A 8 -11.83 3.43 -11.66
N ARG A 9 -11.82 3.97 -12.87
CA ARG A 9 -12.88 4.86 -13.38
C ARG A 9 -14.21 4.11 -13.56
N GLU A 10 -14.18 2.93 -14.16
CA GLU A 10 -15.35 2.11 -14.47
C GLU A 10 -16.10 1.69 -13.20
N TYR A 11 -15.37 1.32 -12.14
CA TYR A 11 -15.94 0.85 -10.89
C TYR A 11 -16.05 1.92 -9.79
N GLY A 12 -15.87 3.18 -10.15
CA GLY A 12 -16.12 4.30 -9.24
C GLY A 12 -15.11 4.41 -8.10
N ALA A 13 -13.81 4.19 -8.37
CA ALA A 13 -12.78 4.43 -7.38
C ALA A 13 -12.85 5.88 -6.85
N ARG A 14 -12.80 6.02 -5.52
CA ARG A 14 -12.93 7.32 -4.83
C ARG A 14 -11.61 8.09 -4.79
N ALA A 15 -10.49 7.36 -4.87
CA ALA A 15 -9.16 7.93 -4.94
C ALA A 15 -8.20 6.94 -5.62
N LEU A 16 -7.15 7.49 -6.22
CA LEU A 16 -6.13 6.73 -6.95
C LEU A 16 -4.81 7.48 -6.88
N THR A 17 -3.73 6.76 -6.70
CA THR A 17 -2.36 7.29 -6.85
C THR A 17 -1.43 6.23 -7.43
N ALA A 18 -0.36 6.67 -8.10
CA ALA A 18 0.72 5.78 -8.53
C ALA A 18 1.80 5.69 -7.45
N GLY A 19 2.27 4.49 -7.16
CA GLY A 19 3.41 4.28 -6.29
C GLY A 19 4.70 4.74 -6.97
N THR A 20 5.39 5.70 -6.39
CA THR A 20 6.65 6.24 -6.89
C THR A 20 7.68 6.38 -5.76
N GLY A 21 8.64 7.29 -5.87
CA GLY A 21 9.76 7.45 -4.97
C GLY A 21 9.43 7.65 -3.49
N PHE A 22 8.22 8.08 -3.14
CA PHE A 22 7.79 8.21 -1.73
C PHE A 22 7.31 6.89 -1.10
N GLY A 23 7.29 5.82 -1.87
CA GLY A 23 6.85 4.51 -1.40
C GLY A 23 5.35 4.43 -1.12
N LEU A 24 4.88 3.22 -0.80
CA LEU A 24 3.46 2.96 -0.61
C LEU A 24 2.87 3.78 0.55
N LEU A 25 3.55 3.85 1.70
CA LEU A 25 3.07 4.60 2.86
C LEU A 25 3.03 6.11 2.60
N GLY A 26 4.04 6.65 1.92
CA GLY A 26 4.07 8.08 1.56
C GLY A 26 2.89 8.46 0.68
N HIS A 27 2.59 7.68 -0.36
CA HIS A 27 1.45 7.93 -1.24
C HIS A 27 0.10 7.70 -0.56
N LEU A 28 -0.02 6.65 0.27
CA LEU A 28 -1.24 6.40 1.05
C LEU A 28 -1.53 7.55 2.02
N SER A 29 -0.50 8.11 2.65
CA SER A 29 -0.66 9.25 3.57
C SER A 29 -1.27 10.46 2.89
N GLN A 30 -0.88 10.73 1.64
CA GLN A 30 -1.45 11.83 0.86
C GLN A 30 -2.94 11.61 0.59
N LEU A 31 -3.34 10.38 0.25
CA LEU A 31 -4.76 10.04 0.06
C LEU A 31 -5.56 10.21 1.36
N CYS A 32 -5.03 9.72 2.49
CA CYS A 32 -5.66 9.85 3.80
C CYS A 32 -5.85 11.33 4.20
N ARG A 33 -4.81 12.14 4.08
CA ARG A 33 -4.84 13.58 4.40
C ARG A 33 -5.84 14.33 3.52
N ALA A 34 -5.86 14.06 2.22
CA ALA A 34 -6.77 14.71 1.28
C ALA A 34 -8.24 14.41 1.55
N ARG A 35 -8.55 13.31 2.24
CA ARG A 35 -9.91 12.84 2.54
C ARG A 35 -10.28 12.98 4.02
N GLY A 36 -9.37 13.43 4.88
CA GLY A 36 -9.61 13.56 6.32
C GLY A 36 -9.81 12.22 7.04
N GLY A 37 -9.24 11.14 6.50
CA GLY A 37 -9.33 9.78 7.05
C GLY A 37 -7.98 9.19 7.40
N GLY A 38 -7.98 7.94 7.80
CA GLY A 38 -6.80 7.10 8.03
C GLY A 38 -6.86 5.80 7.24
N ALA A 39 -5.87 4.95 7.43
CA ALA A 39 -5.83 3.64 6.78
C ALA A 39 -5.25 2.57 7.70
N GLU A 40 -5.72 1.33 7.53
CA GLU A 40 -5.03 0.15 8.01
C GLU A 40 -4.53 -0.64 6.82
N ARG A 41 -3.30 -1.12 6.92
CA ARG A 41 -2.62 -1.87 5.90
C ARG A 41 -2.09 -3.18 6.44
N TRP A 42 -2.14 -4.24 5.63
CA TRP A 42 -1.71 -5.58 6.02
C TRP A 42 -0.46 -5.97 5.24
N PHE A 43 0.67 -6.14 5.95
CA PHE A 43 1.96 -6.42 5.32
C PHE A 43 1.93 -7.70 4.49
N GLU A 44 1.34 -8.78 5.02
CA GLU A 44 1.25 -10.07 4.32
C GLU A 44 0.53 -10.01 2.97
N ARG A 45 -0.32 -8.98 2.77
CA ARG A 45 -1.09 -8.79 1.53
C ARG A 45 -0.39 -7.94 0.49
N ILE A 46 0.80 -7.41 0.80
CA ILE A 46 1.55 -6.62 -0.16
C ILE A 46 2.24 -7.54 -1.14
N PRO A 47 1.98 -7.38 -2.44
CA PRO A 47 2.73 -8.10 -3.44
C PRO A 47 4.18 -7.60 -3.47
N LEU A 48 5.12 -8.46 -3.17
CA LEU A 48 6.54 -8.17 -3.26
C LEU A 48 7.13 -8.74 -4.54
N LEU A 49 8.12 -8.04 -5.10
CA LEU A 49 8.94 -8.61 -6.16
C LEU A 49 9.70 -9.84 -5.62
N PRO A 50 9.99 -10.83 -6.47
CA PRO A 50 10.86 -11.93 -6.10
C PRO A 50 12.16 -11.39 -5.48
N GLU A 51 12.67 -12.07 -4.44
CA GLU A 51 13.91 -11.73 -3.73
C GLU A 51 13.87 -10.42 -2.91
N ALA A 52 12.87 -9.54 -3.06
CA ALA A 52 12.82 -8.27 -2.34
C ALA A 52 12.85 -8.45 -0.82
N ALA A 53 12.15 -9.45 -0.29
CA ALA A 53 12.16 -9.77 1.13
C ALA A 53 13.55 -10.18 1.61
N ALA A 54 14.21 -11.13 0.91
CA ALA A 54 15.54 -11.61 1.27
C ALA A 54 16.60 -10.50 1.21
N LEU A 55 16.54 -9.62 0.20
CA LEU A 55 17.45 -8.49 0.09
C LEU A 55 17.24 -7.49 1.24
N ALA A 56 16.00 -7.17 1.57
CA ALA A 56 15.69 -6.25 2.66
C ALA A 56 16.10 -6.82 4.03
N GLU A 57 15.88 -8.12 4.27
CA GLU A 57 16.33 -8.83 5.47
C GLU A 57 17.85 -8.83 5.60
N ALA A 58 18.57 -8.98 4.48
CA ALA A 58 20.03 -8.83 4.42
C ALA A 58 20.52 -7.37 4.53
N GLY A 59 19.62 -6.40 4.70
CA GLY A 59 19.96 -4.98 4.83
C GLY A 59 20.25 -4.27 3.50
N VAL A 60 20.03 -4.93 2.38
CA VAL A 60 20.23 -4.37 1.03
C VAL A 60 19.00 -3.57 0.66
N VAL A 61 18.98 -2.29 1.04
CA VAL A 61 17.88 -1.37 0.74
C VAL A 61 18.41 -0.03 0.25
N PRO A 62 17.72 0.64 -0.71
CA PRO A 62 18.11 1.95 -1.20
C PRO A 62 18.09 3.02 -0.09
N GLY A 63 18.97 4.02 -0.19
CA GLY A 63 18.98 5.14 0.75
C GLY A 63 17.68 5.96 0.75
N GLY A 64 16.97 5.98 -0.38
CA GLY A 64 15.63 6.56 -0.49
C GLY A 64 14.61 5.89 0.40
N THR A 65 14.63 4.57 0.48
CA THR A 65 13.75 3.76 1.33
C THR A 65 13.95 4.07 2.81
N ARG A 66 15.20 4.22 3.25
CA ARG A 66 15.51 4.60 4.65
C ARG A 66 14.94 5.97 4.99
N ARG A 67 15.17 6.97 4.12
CA ARG A 67 14.59 8.32 4.31
C ARG A 67 13.06 8.32 4.30
N ASN A 68 12.45 7.52 3.44
CA ASN A 68 10.99 7.36 3.42
C ASN A 68 10.48 6.78 4.74
N LEU A 69 11.13 5.72 5.27
CA LEU A 69 10.73 5.13 6.55
C LEU A 69 10.84 6.15 7.69
N ASP A 70 11.93 6.91 7.76
CA ASP A 70 12.11 7.95 8.78
C ASP A 70 11.01 9.02 8.67
N TYR A 71 10.65 9.43 7.45
CA TYR A 71 9.60 10.41 7.20
C TYR A 71 8.21 9.91 7.65
N VAL A 72 7.88 8.64 7.38
CA VAL A 72 6.54 8.12 7.69
C VAL A 72 6.36 7.73 9.16
N ARG A 73 7.42 7.54 9.93
CA ARG A 73 7.38 7.11 11.35
C ARG A 73 6.58 8.06 12.24
N GLY A 74 6.61 9.35 11.97
CA GLY A 74 5.95 10.34 12.80
C GLY A 74 4.42 10.26 12.82
N TRP A 75 3.82 9.50 11.92
CA TRP A 75 2.36 9.38 11.76
C TRP A 75 1.91 7.97 11.35
N THR A 76 2.82 7.00 11.39
CA THR A 76 2.53 5.58 11.13
C THR A 76 2.77 4.75 12.38
N GLU A 77 1.77 3.97 12.76
CA GLU A 77 1.89 2.92 13.77
C GLU A 77 2.26 1.61 13.11
N PHE A 78 3.36 1.01 13.52
CA PHE A 78 3.78 -0.32 13.07
C PHE A 78 3.46 -1.36 14.15
N ASP A 79 2.84 -2.47 13.76
CA ASP A 79 2.65 -3.63 14.62
C ASP A 79 4.00 -4.11 15.18
N ALA A 80 4.04 -4.43 16.47
CA ALA A 80 5.23 -4.93 17.15
C ALA A 80 5.73 -6.29 16.58
N ALA A 81 4.85 -7.02 15.89
CA ALA A 81 5.20 -8.26 15.21
C ALA A 81 5.93 -8.06 13.87
N LEU A 82 6.02 -6.81 13.38
CA LEU A 82 6.70 -6.50 12.12
C LEU A 82 8.21 -6.36 12.35
N GLU A 83 8.98 -7.20 11.67
CA GLU A 83 10.42 -7.12 11.64
C GLU A 83 10.92 -5.81 10.97
N PRO A 84 12.12 -5.31 11.30
CA PRO A 84 12.64 -4.07 10.74
C PRO A 84 12.67 -4.03 9.21
N TRP A 85 12.98 -5.13 8.55
CA TRP A 85 12.99 -5.23 7.09
C TRP A 85 11.58 -5.09 6.47
N GLN A 86 10.54 -5.57 7.18
CA GLN A 86 9.14 -5.42 6.75
C GLN A 86 8.69 -3.97 6.83
N GLN A 87 9.08 -3.25 7.88
CA GLN A 87 8.84 -1.81 7.99
C GLN A 87 9.54 -1.07 6.86
N MET A 88 10.78 -1.47 6.52
CA MET A 88 11.56 -0.91 5.43
C MET A 88 10.86 -1.08 4.08
N LEU A 89 10.44 -2.31 3.73
CA LEU A 89 9.70 -2.59 2.49
C LEU A 89 8.35 -1.86 2.41
N SER A 90 7.73 -1.60 3.57
CA SER A 90 6.49 -0.82 3.63
C SER A 90 6.66 0.62 3.14
N ALA A 91 7.86 1.18 3.23
CA ALA A 91 8.22 2.53 2.81
C ALA A 91 9.10 2.54 1.55
N ASP A 92 9.29 1.38 0.89
CA ASP A 92 10.24 1.25 -0.21
C ASP A 92 9.92 2.18 -1.38
N ALA A 93 10.97 2.86 -1.86
CA ALA A 93 10.88 3.73 -3.02
C ALA A 93 10.65 2.90 -4.29
N GLN A 94 9.63 3.26 -5.08
CA GLN A 94 9.24 2.52 -6.27
C GLN A 94 9.64 3.25 -7.54
N THR A 95 10.19 2.51 -8.52
CA THR A 95 10.33 2.92 -9.90
C THR A 95 9.33 2.15 -10.73
N SER A 96 8.53 2.83 -11.53
CA SER A 96 7.46 2.20 -12.31
C SER A 96 6.47 1.40 -11.47
N GLY A 97 6.17 1.87 -10.28
CA GLY A 97 5.27 1.20 -9.35
C GLY A 97 3.83 1.09 -9.84
N GLY A 98 3.05 0.27 -9.15
CA GLY A 98 1.65 0.03 -9.43
C GLY A 98 0.73 1.16 -8.99
N LEU A 99 -0.56 0.97 -9.18
CA LEU A 99 -1.60 1.88 -8.71
C LEU A 99 -2.14 1.42 -7.35
N LEU A 100 -2.34 2.38 -6.47
CA LEU A 100 -3.10 2.22 -5.25
C LEU A 100 -4.50 2.79 -5.48
N LEU A 101 -5.53 1.95 -5.37
CA LEU A 101 -6.92 2.29 -5.59
C LEU A 101 -7.70 2.27 -4.28
N CYS A 102 -8.48 3.31 -4.01
CA CYS A 102 -9.47 3.32 -2.92
C CYS A 102 -10.86 3.15 -3.53
N VAL A 103 -11.46 1.99 -3.32
CA VAL A 103 -12.77 1.64 -3.89
C VAL A 103 -13.78 1.38 -2.78
N PRO A 104 -15.10 1.56 -3.02
CA PRO A 104 -16.13 1.14 -2.08
C PRO A 104 -16.00 -0.36 -1.75
N SER A 105 -16.23 -0.74 -0.49
CA SER A 105 -16.06 -2.13 -0.03
C SER A 105 -16.88 -3.14 -0.84
N GLU A 106 -18.10 -2.76 -1.21
CA GLU A 106 -19.02 -3.56 -2.02
C GLU A 106 -18.56 -3.78 -3.47
N ARG A 107 -17.57 -3.00 -3.93
CA ARG A 107 -17.01 -3.10 -5.30
C ARG A 107 -15.67 -3.80 -5.37
N VAL A 108 -15.06 -4.16 -4.22
CA VAL A 108 -13.71 -4.74 -4.16
C VAL A 108 -13.60 -6.02 -5.00
N SER A 109 -14.55 -6.96 -4.86
CA SER A 109 -14.53 -8.21 -5.60
C SER A 109 -14.62 -8.00 -7.11
N ASP A 110 -15.48 -7.07 -7.55
CA ASP A 110 -15.66 -6.75 -8.97
C ASP A 110 -14.39 -6.11 -9.55
N VAL A 111 -13.78 -5.20 -8.81
CA VAL A 111 -12.53 -4.53 -9.21
C VAL A 111 -11.39 -5.54 -9.33
N VAL A 112 -11.20 -6.42 -8.34
CA VAL A 112 -10.15 -7.45 -8.40
C VAL A 112 -10.37 -8.37 -9.58
N LYS A 113 -11.60 -8.83 -9.83
CA LYS A 113 -11.95 -9.66 -10.97
C LYS A 113 -11.64 -8.96 -12.30
N ALA A 114 -12.07 -7.70 -12.46
CA ALA A 114 -11.82 -6.93 -13.67
C ALA A 114 -10.32 -6.72 -13.94
N LEU A 115 -9.52 -6.49 -12.89
CA LEU A 115 -8.07 -6.38 -13.01
C LEU A 115 -7.43 -7.69 -13.48
N VAL A 116 -7.86 -8.83 -12.92
CA VAL A 116 -7.38 -10.16 -13.32
C VAL A 116 -7.78 -10.46 -14.78
N GLU A 117 -9.01 -10.19 -15.18
CA GLU A 117 -9.50 -10.38 -16.55
C GLU A 117 -8.71 -9.54 -17.57
N ARG A 118 -8.29 -8.33 -17.17
CA ARG A 118 -7.40 -7.48 -17.99
C ARG A 118 -5.93 -7.86 -17.90
N ARG A 119 -5.60 -8.99 -17.25
CA ARG A 119 -4.25 -9.53 -17.11
C ARG A 119 -3.26 -8.54 -16.49
N THR A 120 -3.72 -7.74 -15.53
CA THR A 120 -2.78 -6.93 -14.74
C THR A 120 -1.84 -7.88 -13.97
N PRO A 121 -0.55 -7.58 -13.86
CA PRO A 121 0.43 -8.49 -13.23
C PRO A 121 0.05 -8.84 -11.78
N VAL A 122 -0.57 -7.92 -11.08
CA VAL A 122 -1.00 -8.08 -9.69
C VAL A 122 -2.31 -7.35 -9.45
N ALA A 123 -3.21 -7.97 -8.69
CA ALA A 123 -4.39 -7.36 -8.12
C ALA A 123 -4.56 -7.89 -6.69
N ALA A 124 -4.33 -7.07 -5.68
CA ALA A 124 -4.37 -7.46 -4.27
C ALA A 124 -5.10 -6.41 -3.41
N VAL A 125 -5.86 -6.89 -2.44
CA VAL A 125 -6.45 -6.05 -1.38
C VAL A 125 -5.41 -5.93 -0.28
N VAL A 126 -4.82 -4.76 -0.11
CA VAL A 126 -3.68 -4.52 0.79
C VAL A 126 -4.06 -3.84 2.10
N GLY A 127 -5.32 -3.45 2.26
CA GLY A 127 -5.79 -2.76 3.48
C GLY A 127 -7.16 -2.12 3.31
N VAL A 128 -7.54 -1.33 4.30
CA VAL A 128 -8.81 -0.60 4.34
C VAL A 128 -8.60 0.87 4.71
N ILE A 129 -9.45 1.73 4.18
CA ILE A 129 -9.55 3.13 4.62
C ILE A 129 -10.47 3.19 5.84
N ARG A 130 -10.09 3.99 6.84
CA ARG A 130 -10.80 4.15 8.10
C ARG A 130 -11.06 5.63 8.42
N PRO A 131 -11.94 5.93 9.37
CA PRO A 131 -11.96 7.24 10.01
C PRO A 131 -10.59 7.61 10.57
N ALA A 132 -10.32 8.90 10.71
CA ALA A 132 -9.10 9.39 11.36
C ALA A 132 -9.00 8.82 12.79
N GLY A 133 -7.80 8.42 13.18
CA GLY A 133 -7.46 7.91 14.51
C GLY A 133 -6.22 8.60 15.05
N GLU A 134 -5.61 8.05 16.09
CA GLU A 134 -4.38 8.59 16.69
C GLU A 134 -3.21 8.57 15.69
N SER A 135 -3.09 7.48 14.94
CA SER A 135 -2.16 7.37 13.81
C SER A 135 -2.88 7.55 12.48
N LEU A 136 -2.22 8.17 11.51
CA LEU A 136 -2.76 8.34 10.15
C LEU A 136 -2.85 6.99 9.43
N ILE A 137 -1.83 6.13 9.61
CA ILE A 137 -1.78 4.79 9.04
C ILE A 137 -1.35 3.81 10.14
N SER A 138 -2.04 2.66 10.20
CA SER A 138 -1.59 1.50 10.97
C SER A 138 -1.14 0.41 10.02
N VAL A 139 0.08 -0.11 10.22
CA VAL A 139 0.60 -1.26 9.47
C VAL A 139 0.55 -2.48 10.37
N ARG A 140 -0.30 -3.45 10.03
CA ARG A 140 -0.44 -4.73 10.73
C ARG A 140 0.34 -5.82 9.99
N SER A 141 0.80 -6.82 10.72
CA SER A 141 1.50 -7.97 10.13
C SER A 141 0.56 -8.77 9.22
N ALA A 142 -0.67 -9.02 9.66
CA ALA A 142 -1.68 -9.79 8.96
C ALA A 142 -3.04 -9.06 8.89
N ALA A 143 -3.88 -9.48 7.93
CA ALA A 143 -5.27 -9.07 7.87
C ALA A 143 -6.08 -9.64 9.05
N PRO A 144 -7.18 -8.98 9.49
CA PRO A 144 -8.13 -9.59 10.41
C PRO A 144 -8.58 -10.96 9.89
N ARG A 145 -8.72 -11.93 10.79
CA ARG A 145 -9.36 -13.22 10.46
C ARG A 145 -10.86 -13.00 10.48
N ASP A 146 -11.54 -13.43 9.42
CA ASP A 146 -13.00 -13.49 9.37
C ASP A 146 -13.55 -14.47 10.39
#